data_add90d7e7534db98f6c8f7b00e18c928
#
_entry.id   add90d7e7534db98f6c8f7b00e18c928
#
_cell.length_a   1.000
_cell.length_b   1.000
_cell.length_c   1.000
_cell.angle_alpha   90.00
_cell.angle_beta   90.00
_cell.angle_gamma   90.00
#
_symmetry.space_group_name_H-M   'P 1'
#
loop_
_entity.id
_entity.type
_entity.pdbx_description
1 polymer ?
#
loop_
_entity_poly.entity_id
_entity_poly.type
_entity_poly.pdbx_seq_one_letter_code
_entity_poly.pdbx_strand_id
1 'polypeptide(L)'
;MKIKKVISLLCTAAMLLAVPAGNVYAGAEDQSVVVTMPTTSEPESGFDPAYGWGAGEHVHEPLIQSTLVRTTKDLGIENDLATEYSCSDDGLTWTVKIRDDVKFTDGEPLTASDVAFTFNTCRDESSVNDFTMLKEAVAVDDTTVEFHMNEPYSIWPYTMAIVGIVPEHAYDENYGQNPIGSGRYIMKQWDKGQQVIFEANPDYYGEEPKIKKLTVLFMEEDAAMAAAMSGQIDVAHTAASYSDQEIDGYELLSVATVDNRGFNLPCTEPEEKDGITYGNSLTSDVKVRRAINLAIDREEMIKNVLNGYGTVAYSVCDKMPWYNEEAVTEYDLDAAKALMEEAGWIEGDDGIREKDGEKAELTIMFSNGDSVRQALAEDSANQLRELGIDVTTSGVGWDTAYDQAQSEPLIWGWGAHTPMELYNIYHTMDETGLAEYSPYANETVDKYMDEALASSNLEESYDLWKKAQWDGTTGITQEGDIPWIWLCNIDHLYFVRDGLKVADQKLHPHGHG
;
A
#
# COMPACT_ATOMS: atom_id res chain seq x y z
N MET A 1 -6.30 -46.94 51.00
CA MET A 1 -7.16 -46.33 49.98
C MET A 1 -6.26 -45.60 48.98
N LYS A 2 -5.99 -46.24 47.82
CA LYS A 2 -5.00 -45.77 46.82
C LYS A 2 -5.74 -44.94 45.76
N ILE A 3 -5.42 -43.66 45.65
CA ILE A 3 -5.92 -42.78 44.60
C ILE A 3 -4.96 -42.88 43.40
N LYS A 4 -5.45 -43.45 42.31
CA LYS A 4 -4.74 -43.49 41.03
C LYS A 4 -4.89 -42.12 40.34
N LYS A 5 -3.77 -41.43 40.08
CA LYS A 5 -3.72 -40.29 39.15
C LYS A 5 -3.77 -40.82 37.72
N VAL A 6 -4.82 -40.47 37.01
CA VAL A 6 -4.93 -40.66 35.57
C VAL A 6 -4.30 -39.41 34.92
N ILE A 7 -3.17 -39.59 34.28
CA ILE A 7 -2.56 -38.59 33.41
C ILE A 7 -3.21 -38.76 32.05
N SER A 8 -4.02 -37.80 31.65
CA SER A 8 -4.58 -37.71 30.30
C SER A 8 -3.51 -37.06 29.39
N LEU A 9 -2.93 -37.88 28.53
CA LEU A 9 -2.03 -37.41 27.45
C LEU A 9 -2.93 -36.99 26.30
N LEU A 10 -3.14 -35.67 26.11
CA LEU A 10 -3.69 -35.13 24.87
C LEU A 10 -2.58 -35.21 23.79
N CYS A 11 -2.67 -36.22 22.96
CA CYS A 11 -1.97 -36.20 21.68
C CYS A 11 -2.75 -35.31 20.74
N THR A 12 -2.28 -34.09 20.55
CA THR A 12 -2.62 -33.26 19.38
C THR A 12 -1.94 -33.93 18.19
N ALA A 13 -2.71 -34.70 17.43
CA ALA A 13 -2.26 -35.20 16.14
C ALA A 13 -2.28 -34.00 15.16
N ALA A 14 -1.11 -33.41 14.93
CA ALA A 14 -0.88 -32.61 13.76
C ALA A 14 -1.04 -33.56 12.55
N MET A 15 -2.14 -33.46 11.82
CA MET A 15 -2.25 -34.07 10.51
C MET A 15 -1.37 -33.26 9.57
N LEU A 16 -0.10 -33.61 9.50
CA LEU A 16 0.73 -33.33 8.33
C LEU A 16 0.07 -34.08 7.16
N LEU A 17 -0.64 -33.36 6.33
CA LEU A 17 -1.01 -33.85 5.01
C LEU A 17 0.33 -34.09 4.27
N ALA A 18 0.73 -35.37 4.21
CA ALA A 18 1.84 -35.80 3.40
C ALA A 18 1.46 -35.55 1.92
N VAL A 19 1.87 -34.43 1.40
CA VAL A 19 2.01 -34.28 -0.05
C VAL A 19 3.04 -35.34 -0.46
N PRO A 20 2.74 -36.23 -1.41
CA PRO A 20 3.71 -37.24 -1.82
C PRO A 20 4.97 -36.52 -2.31
N ALA A 21 6.09 -36.78 -1.67
CA ALA A 21 7.41 -36.35 -2.11
C ALA A 21 7.73 -37.06 -3.44
N GLY A 22 7.16 -36.55 -4.52
CA GLY A 22 7.64 -36.78 -5.87
C GLY A 22 8.66 -35.70 -6.14
N ASN A 23 9.88 -36.07 -6.44
CA ASN A 23 10.87 -35.18 -7.01
C ASN A 23 10.30 -34.61 -8.31
N VAL A 24 9.59 -33.48 -8.23
CA VAL A 24 9.18 -32.70 -9.40
C VAL A 24 10.37 -31.80 -9.71
N TYR A 25 11.32 -32.33 -10.46
CA TYR A 25 12.11 -31.47 -11.32
C TYR A 25 11.09 -30.82 -12.24
N ALA A 26 10.91 -29.48 -12.17
CA ALA A 26 10.17 -28.72 -13.14
C ALA A 26 10.85 -28.85 -14.51
N GLY A 27 10.61 -29.98 -15.16
CA GLY A 27 10.81 -30.15 -16.58
C GLY A 27 9.70 -29.43 -17.29
N ALA A 28 9.93 -28.93 -18.48
CA ALA A 28 9.08 -28.10 -19.32
C ALA A 28 7.62 -28.59 -19.58
N GLU A 29 7.13 -29.59 -18.88
CA GLU A 29 5.79 -30.15 -19.01
C GLU A 29 4.85 -29.92 -17.82
N ASP A 30 5.36 -29.56 -16.63
CA ASP A 30 4.53 -29.19 -15.46
C ASP A 30 4.76 -27.73 -15.07
N GLN A 31 4.04 -26.84 -15.76
CA GLN A 31 4.06 -25.40 -15.53
C GLN A 31 3.23 -25.04 -14.28
N SER A 32 3.55 -25.68 -13.16
CA SER A 32 2.92 -25.44 -11.86
C SER A 32 3.91 -24.71 -10.96
N VAL A 33 3.41 -23.68 -10.26
CA VAL A 33 4.20 -22.89 -9.29
C VAL A 33 3.44 -22.82 -7.98
N VAL A 34 4.17 -22.97 -6.87
CA VAL A 34 3.67 -22.80 -5.50
C VAL A 34 4.34 -21.58 -4.90
N VAL A 35 3.53 -20.59 -4.51
CA VAL A 35 3.97 -19.31 -3.93
C VAL A 35 3.45 -19.22 -2.49
N THR A 36 4.20 -18.61 -1.59
CA THR A 36 3.67 -18.24 -0.28
C THR A 36 3.41 -16.75 -0.19
N MET A 37 2.34 -16.41 0.52
CA MET A 37 1.98 -15.06 0.89
C MET A 37 1.74 -15.01 2.40
N PRO A 38 1.89 -13.85 3.07
CA PRO A 38 1.49 -13.67 4.46
C PRO A 38 0.02 -14.07 4.69
N THR A 39 -0.31 -14.56 5.87
CA THR A 39 -1.70 -14.88 6.25
C THR A 39 -2.63 -13.67 6.14
N THR A 40 -2.10 -12.47 6.33
CA THR A 40 -2.81 -11.18 6.18
C THR A 40 -3.15 -10.82 4.74
N SER A 41 -2.55 -11.48 3.75
CA SER A 41 -2.86 -11.27 2.32
C SER A 41 -4.07 -12.08 1.84
N GLU A 42 -4.63 -12.97 2.67
CA GLU A 42 -5.85 -13.68 2.32
C GLU A 42 -7.03 -12.72 2.30
N PRO A 43 -7.83 -12.66 1.19
CA PRO A 43 -8.95 -11.75 1.11
C PRO A 43 -10.07 -12.14 2.08
N GLU A 44 -10.41 -11.25 3.01
CA GLU A 44 -11.44 -11.52 4.04
C GLU A 44 -12.83 -11.70 3.41
N SER A 45 -13.18 -10.83 2.45
CA SER A 45 -14.49 -10.80 1.77
C SER A 45 -14.54 -11.69 0.52
N GLY A 46 -13.41 -12.31 0.13
CA GLY A 46 -13.32 -13.09 -1.11
C GLY A 46 -12.81 -12.27 -2.29
N PHE A 47 -12.87 -12.86 -3.47
CA PHE A 47 -12.32 -12.32 -4.71
C PHE A 47 -13.35 -11.46 -5.47
N ASP A 48 -14.01 -10.56 -4.74
CA ASP A 48 -15.01 -9.63 -5.29
C ASP A 48 -14.43 -8.21 -5.36
N PRO A 49 -14.29 -7.63 -6.56
CA PRO A 49 -13.73 -6.28 -6.71
C PRO A 49 -14.56 -5.18 -6.05
N ALA A 50 -15.84 -5.39 -5.79
CA ALA A 50 -16.69 -4.41 -5.11
C ALA A 50 -16.34 -4.26 -3.63
N TYR A 51 -15.85 -5.35 -3.00
CA TYR A 51 -15.47 -5.34 -1.58
C TYR A 51 -13.95 -5.27 -1.38
N GLY A 52 -13.19 -5.18 -2.47
CA GLY A 52 -11.75 -5.29 -2.46
C GLY A 52 -11.29 -6.72 -2.13
N TRP A 53 -10.02 -7.00 -2.30
CA TRP A 53 -9.43 -8.28 -1.95
C TRP A 53 -7.97 -8.09 -1.52
N GLY A 54 -7.54 -8.90 -0.56
CA GLY A 54 -6.27 -8.74 0.11
C GLY A 54 -6.34 -7.81 1.33
N ALA A 55 -5.24 -7.20 1.71
CA ALA A 55 -5.11 -6.43 2.92
C ALA A 55 -5.74 -5.03 2.81
N GLY A 56 -7.06 -4.96 2.92
CA GLY A 56 -7.78 -3.71 3.12
C GLY A 56 -7.71 -2.73 1.95
N GLU A 57 -7.20 -1.55 2.18
CA GLU A 57 -7.27 -0.38 1.28
C GLU A 57 -6.44 -0.51 -0.01
N HIS A 58 -5.61 -1.55 -0.14
CA HIS A 58 -4.66 -1.69 -1.24
C HIS A 58 -5.18 -2.69 -2.27
N VAL A 59 -5.70 -2.15 -3.36
CA VAL A 59 -6.24 -2.95 -4.47
C VAL A 59 -5.15 -3.15 -5.52
N HIS A 60 -4.90 -4.42 -5.85
CA HIS A 60 -3.94 -4.83 -6.87
C HIS A 60 -4.66 -5.23 -8.16
N GLU A 61 -3.92 -5.27 -9.28
CA GLU A 61 -4.46 -5.81 -10.53
C GLU A 61 -4.96 -7.24 -10.34
N PRO A 62 -6.24 -7.53 -10.64
CA PRO A 62 -6.81 -8.84 -10.39
C PRO A 62 -6.26 -9.90 -11.36
N LEU A 63 -6.12 -11.14 -10.87
CA LEU A 63 -5.76 -12.29 -11.73
C LEU A 63 -6.99 -12.89 -12.43
N ILE A 64 -8.16 -12.82 -11.77
CA ILE A 64 -9.41 -13.48 -12.19
C ILE A 64 -10.19 -12.61 -13.16
N GLN A 65 -10.30 -11.33 -12.84
CA GLN A 65 -11.00 -10.34 -13.67
C GLN A 65 -10.00 -9.60 -14.56
N SER A 66 -10.50 -8.85 -15.53
CA SER A 66 -9.74 -7.89 -16.32
C SER A 66 -10.20 -6.49 -15.99
N THR A 67 -9.31 -5.50 -16.12
CA THR A 67 -9.58 -4.08 -15.88
C THR A 67 -9.72 -3.32 -17.18
N LEU A 68 -10.27 -2.12 -17.15
CA LEU A 68 -10.40 -1.28 -18.36
C LEU A 68 -9.03 -0.82 -18.87
N VAL A 69 -8.19 -0.39 -17.96
CA VAL A 69 -6.82 0.03 -18.23
C VAL A 69 -5.90 -0.61 -17.18
N ARG A 70 -4.60 -0.50 -17.35
CA ARG A 70 -3.63 -0.99 -16.35
C ARG A 70 -2.47 -0.03 -16.19
N THR A 71 -1.75 -0.12 -15.09
CA THR A 71 -0.55 0.67 -14.88
C THR A 71 0.64 0.06 -15.61
N THR A 72 1.43 0.92 -16.26
CA THR A 72 2.68 0.53 -16.93
C THR A 72 3.82 0.33 -15.93
N LYS A 73 4.98 -0.13 -16.42
CA LYS A 73 6.19 -0.23 -15.61
C LYS A 73 6.64 1.12 -15.01
N ASP A 74 6.41 2.21 -15.74
CA ASP A 74 6.74 3.58 -15.34
C ASP A 74 5.57 4.27 -14.60
N LEU A 75 4.59 3.47 -14.13
CA LEU A 75 3.40 3.92 -13.39
C LEU A 75 2.46 4.88 -14.15
N GLY A 76 2.62 4.96 -15.47
CA GLY A 76 1.63 5.56 -16.37
C GLY A 76 0.45 4.61 -16.60
N ILE A 77 -0.49 5.02 -17.46
CA ILE A 77 -1.70 4.25 -17.79
C ILE A 77 -1.64 3.75 -19.23
N GLU A 78 -1.99 2.48 -19.45
CA GLU A 78 -2.18 1.90 -20.79
C GLU A 78 -3.51 1.15 -20.89
N ASN A 79 -4.04 1.02 -22.11
CA ASN A 79 -5.29 0.31 -22.36
C ASN A 79 -5.17 -1.21 -22.13
N ASP A 80 -6.25 -1.83 -21.61
CA ASP A 80 -6.42 -3.30 -21.53
C ASP A 80 -7.75 -3.74 -22.17
N LEU A 81 -8.88 -3.78 -21.41
CA LEU A 81 -10.19 -3.94 -22.03
C LEU A 81 -10.59 -2.72 -22.85
N ALA A 82 -10.23 -1.53 -22.39
CA ALA A 82 -10.45 -0.31 -23.15
C ALA A 82 -9.59 -0.27 -24.41
N THR A 83 -10.16 0.21 -25.52
CA THR A 83 -9.46 0.53 -26.76
C THR A 83 -9.14 2.02 -26.85
N GLU A 84 -10.00 2.85 -26.29
CA GLU A 84 -9.81 4.29 -26.12
C GLU A 84 -10.66 4.80 -24.95
N TYR A 85 -10.24 5.91 -24.34
CA TYR A 85 -11.05 6.65 -23.39
C TYR A 85 -10.78 8.15 -23.51
N SER A 86 -11.76 8.94 -23.11
CA SER A 86 -11.66 10.40 -23.10
C SER A 86 -12.54 11.01 -22.03
N CYS A 87 -12.16 12.19 -21.55
CA CYS A 87 -12.96 12.99 -20.65
C CYS A 87 -13.57 14.18 -21.39
N SER A 88 -14.79 14.57 -21.05
CA SER A 88 -15.42 15.79 -21.54
C SER A 88 -14.69 17.04 -21.04
N ASP A 89 -14.83 18.16 -21.75
CA ASP A 89 -14.16 19.42 -21.40
C ASP A 89 -14.52 19.95 -20.00
N ASP A 90 -15.70 19.61 -19.49
CA ASP A 90 -16.18 19.96 -18.15
C ASP A 90 -15.74 18.96 -17.06
N GLY A 91 -15.02 17.90 -17.44
CA GLY A 91 -14.55 16.86 -16.51
C GLY A 91 -15.64 15.91 -15.99
N LEU A 92 -16.91 16.05 -16.43
CA LEU A 92 -18.06 15.36 -15.82
C LEU A 92 -18.48 14.07 -16.53
N THR A 93 -17.87 13.74 -17.68
CA THR A 93 -18.19 12.50 -18.40
C THR A 93 -16.92 11.85 -18.95
N TRP A 94 -16.64 10.66 -18.52
CA TRP A 94 -15.62 9.81 -19.12
C TRP A 94 -16.29 8.82 -20.07
N THR A 95 -15.89 8.85 -21.33
CA THR A 95 -16.36 7.89 -22.34
C THR A 95 -15.27 6.87 -22.61
N VAL A 96 -15.59 5.59 -22.47
CA VAL A 96 -14.66 4.47 -22.67
C VAL A 96 -15.22 3.54 -23.71
N LYS A 97 -14.42 3.21 -24.73
CA LYS A 97 -14.73 2.14 -25.66
C LYS A 97 -13.94 0.89 -25.32
N ILE A 98 -14.61 -0.23 -25.25
CA ILE A 98 -14.01 -1.52 -24.96
C ILE A 98 -13.91 -2.38 -26.22
N ARG A 99 -13.06 -3.38 -26.16
CA ARG A 99 -12.94 -4.41 -27.18
C ARG A 99 -14.19 -5.32 -27.18
N ASP A 100 -14.46 -5.98 -28.31
CA ASP A 100 -15.66 -6.82 -28.53
C ASP A 100 -15.36 -8.33 -28.65
N ASP A 101 -14.10 -8.72 -28.39
CA ASP A 101 -13.62 -10.10 -28.55
C ASP A 101 -13.35 -10.83 -27.23
N VAL A 102 -13.71 -10.23 -26.08
CA VAL A 102 -13.49 -10.79 -24.75
C VAL A 102 -14.70 -11.58 -24.27
N LYS A 103 -14.42 -12.71 -23.59
CA LYS A 103 -15.43 -13.54 -22.94
C LYS A 103 -15.08 -13.79 -21.49
N PHE A 104 -16.09 -13.95 -20.69
CA PHE A 104 -15.95 -14.53 -19.37
C PHE A 104 -15.63 -16.03 -19.44
N THR A 105 -15.15 -16.60 -18.36
CA THR A 105 -14.73 -18.01 -18.27
C THR A 105 -15.88 -19.02 -18.37
N ASP A 106 -17.13 -18.57 -18.32
CA ASP A 106 -18.34 -19.35 -18.61
C ASP A 106 -18.76 -19.32 -20.11
N GLY A 107 -18.07 -18.50 -20.92
CA GLY A 107 -18.27 -18.39 -22.37
C GLY A 107 -19.15 -17.24 -22.82
N GLU A 108 -19.82 -16.53 -21.92
CA GLU A 108 -20.61 -15.35 -22.24
C GLU A 108 -19.72 -14.16 -22.62
N PRO A 109 -20.12 -13.28 -23.56
CA PRO A 109 -19.34 -12.12 -23.95
C PRO A 109 -19.29 -11.07 -22.83
N LEU A 110 -18.13 -10.40 -22.67
CA LEU A 110 -18.00 -9.22 -21.84
C LEU A 110 -18.44 -8.00 -22.66
N THR A 111 -19.36 -7.20 -22.12
CA THR A 111 -19.95 -6.04 -22.78
C THR A 111 -19.86 -4.79 -21.91
N ALA A 112 -20.20 -3.63 -22.48
CA ALA A 112 -20.31 -2.38 -21.73
C ALA A 112 -21.38 -2.43 -20.62
N SER A 113 -22.37 -3.34 -20.71
CA SER A 113 -23.35 -3.57 -19.63
C SER A 113 -22.66 -4.11 -18.37
N ASP A 114 -21.74 -5.06 -18.52
CA ASP A 114 -20.99 -5.63 -17.40
C ASP A 114 -20.08 -4.57 -16.76
N VAL A 115 -19.48 -3.72 -17.58
CA VAL A 115 -18.67 -2.58 -17.07
C VAL A 115 -19.54 -1.63 -16.27
N ALA A 116 -20.68 -1.19 -16.83
CA ALA A 116 -21.59 -0.27 -16.14
C ALA A 116 -22.14 -0.89 -14.85
N PHE A 117 -22.51 -2.17 -14.89
CA PHE A 117 -22.95 -2.93 -13.72
C PHE A 117 -21.87 -2.94 -12.63
N THR A 118 -20.64 -3.31 -12.99
CA THR A 118 -19.50 -3.40 -12.04
C THR A 118 -19.29 -2.07 -11.30
N PHE A 119 -19.13 -0.98 -12.03
CA PHE A 119 -18.85 0.31 -11.41
C PHE A 119 -20.02 0.88 -10.60
N ASN A 120 -21.27 0.64 -11.02
CA ASN A 120 -22.43 1.01 -10.21
C ASN A 120 -22.51 0.17 -8.93
N THR A 121 -22.21 -1.13 -8.99
CA THR A 121 -22.13 -2.00 -7.81
C THR A 121 -21.03 -1.53 -6.86
N CYS A 122 -19.83 -1.22 -7.38
CA CYS A 122 -18.76 -0.66 -6.56
C CYS A 122 -19.17 0.65 -5.89
N ARG A 123 -19.84 1.57 -6.61
CA ARG A 123 -20.35 2.82 -6.04
C ARG A 123 -21.32 2.58 -4.89
N ASP A 124 -22.22 1.60 -5.04
CA ASP A 124 -23.31 1.38 -4.09
C ASP A 124 -22.90 0.52 -2.89
N GLU A 125 -21.89 -0.35 -3.05
CA GLU A 125 -21.57 -1.40 -2.08
C GLU A 125 -20.12 -1.39 -1.59
N SER A 126 -19.17 -0.68 -2.25
CA SER A 126 -17.78 -0.71 -1.84
C SER A 126 -17.58 -0.11 -0.45
N SER A 127 -16.85 -0.85 0.38
CA SER A 127 -16.39 -0.38 1.70
C SER A 127 -14.88 -0.10 1.72
N VAL A 128 -14.18 -0.32 0.61
CA VAL A 128 -12.72 -0.28 0.53
C VAL A 128 -12.25 0.87 -0.35
N ASN A 129 -12.93 1.10 -1.49
CA ASN A 129 -12.60 2.16 -2.41
C ASN A 129 -13.67 3.23 -2.40
N ASP A 130 -13.26 4.49 -2.43
CA ASP A 130 -14.17 5.62 -2.57
C ASP A 130 -14.65 5.75 -4.02
N PHE A 131 -15.96 5.70 -4.21
CA PHE A 131 -16.66 5.93 -5.47
C PHE A 131 -17.64 7.10 -5.39
N THR A 132 -17.54 7.96 -4.38
CA THR A 132 -18.47 9.09 -4.18
C THR A 132 -18.47 10.07 -5.34
N MET A 133 -17.34 10.16 -6.07
CA MET A 133 -17.24 10.97 -7.29
C MET A 133 -18.06 10.42 -8.46
N LEU A 134 -18.38 9.11 -8.48
CA LEU A 134 -19.16 8.50 -9.55
C LEU A 134 -20.66 8.67 -9.31
N LYS A 135 -21.35 9.37 -10.19
CA LYS A 135 -22.81 9.46 -10.18
C LYS A 135 -23.46 8.21 -10.71
N GLU A 136 -23.05 7.78 -11.89
CA GLU A 136 -23.54 6.56 -12.56
C GLU A 136 -22.63 6.13 -13.71
N ALA A 137 -22.60 4.83 -13.99
CA ALA A 137 -22.02 4.27 -15.21
C ALA A 137 -23.17 3.79 -16.12
N VAL A 138 -23.11 4.13 -17.41
CA VAL A 138 -24.16 3.84 -18.39
C VAL A 138 -23.58 3.16 -19.63
N ALA A 139 -24.07 1.96 -19.96
CA ALA A 139 -23.78 1.34 -21.26
C ALA A 139 -24.55 2.07 -22.36
N VAL A 140 -23.85 2.71 -23.28
CA VAL A 140 -24.43 3.42 -24.42
C VAL A 140 -24.80 2.45 -25.54
N ASP A 141 -23.92 1.48 -25.76
CA ASP A 141 -24.07 0.33 -26.66
C ASP A 141 -23.23 -0.84 -26.11
N ASP A 142 -23.11 -1.95 -26.86
CA ASP A 142 -22.39 -3.15 -26.40
C ASP A 142 -20.90 -2.92 -26.12
N THR A 143 -20.30 -1.84 -26.64
CA THR A 143 -18.87 -1.56 -26.56
C THR A 143 -18.52 -0.18 -26.01
N THR A 144 -19.51 0.62 -25.67
CA THR A 144 -19.30 2.00 -25.17
C THR A 144 -19.97 2.18 -23.82
N VAL A 145 -19.18 2.61 -22.83
CA VAL A 145 -19.67 2.99 -21.50
C VAL A 145 -19.34 4.46 -21.23
N GLU A 146 -20.28 5.17 -20.62
CA GLU A 146 -20.08 6.51 -20.06
C GLU A 146 -20.13 6.46 -18.56
N PHE A 147 -19.13 7.09 -17.91
CA PHE A 147 -19.10 7.34 -16.48
C PHE A 147 -19.46 8.79 -16.25
N HIS A 148 -20.63 9.03 -15.67
CA HIS A 148 -21.08 10.36 -15.30
C HIS A 148 -20.62 10.66 -13.86
N MET A 149 -19.88 11.75 -13.68
CA MET A 149 -19.28 12.13 -12.43
C MET A 149 -20.17 13.18 -11.71
N ASN A 150 -20.15 13.18 -10.37
CA ASN A 150 -20.77 14.23 -9.56
C ASN A 150 -19.97 15.52 -9.62
N GLU A 151 -18.64 15.41 -9.74
CA GLU A 151 -17.66 16.47 -9.86
C GLU A 151 -16.53 16.01 -10.76
N PRO A 152 -15.71 16.91 -11.33
CA PRO A 152 -14.57 16.52 -12.15
C PRO A 152 -13.57 15.67 -11.33
N TYR A 153 -13.09 14.60 -11.94
CA TYR A 153 -12.18 13.66 -11.28
C TYR A 153 -11.11 13.17 -12.26
N SER A 154 -10.02 13.91 -12.38
CA SER A 154 -8.95 13.72 -13.38
C SER A 154 -8.24 12.38 -13.27
N ILE A 155 -8.19 11.82 -12.06
CA ILE A 155 -7.48 10.57 -11.75
C ILE A 155 -8.35 9.30 -11.95
N TRP A 156 -9.52 9.41 -12.56
CA TRP A 156 -10.41 8.29 -12.89
C TRP A 156 -9.70 7.12 -13.60
N PRO A 157 -8.71 7.33 -14.50
CA PRO A 157 -7.96 6.24 -15.09
C PRO A 157 -7.26 5.31 -14.08
N TYR A 158 -6.83 5.81 -12.92
CA TYR A 158 -6.26 4.95 -11.87
C TYR A 158 -7.32 4.07 -11.22
N THR A 159 -8.54 4.57 -11.03
CA THR A 159 -9.68 3.75 -10.57
C THR A 159 -10.03 2.67 -11.61
N MET A 160 -10.02 3.02 -12.90
CA MET A 160 -10.25 2.04 -13.97
C MET A 160 -9.15 0.96 -14.06
N ALA A 161 -7.96 1.20 -13.50
CA ALA A 161 -6.84 0.27 -13.53
C ALA A 161 -6.93 -0.83 -12.46
N ILE A 162 -7.72 -0.64 -11.41
CA ILE A 162 -7.80 -1.55 -10.27
C ILE A 162 -9.15 -2.28 -10.17
N VAL A 163 -10.20 -1.77 -10.80
CA VAL A 163 -11.54 -2.38 -10.74
C VAL A 163 -11.67 -3.48 -11.78
N GLY A 164 -11.69 -4.71 -11.30
CA GLY A 164 -11.92 -5.89 -12.15
C GLY A 164 -13.38 -5.99 -12.57
N ILE A 165 -13.63 -6.23 -13.87
CA ILE A 165 -14.99 -6.31 -14.42
C ILE A 165 -15.62 -7.66 -14.09
N VAL A 166 -16.81 -7.61 -13.49
CA VAL A 166 -17.61 -8.78 -13.12
C VAL A 166 -18.78 -8.99 -14.07
N PRO A 167 -19.23 -10.24 -14.30
CA PRO A 167 -20.37 -10.52 -15.18
C PRO A 167 -21.71 -10.21 -14.48
N GLU A 168 -22.51 -9.30 -15.02
CA GLU A 168 -23.83 -8.96 -14.48
C GLU A 168 -24.74 -10.21 -14.34
N HIS A 169 -24.70 -11.11 -15.32
CA HIS A 169 -25.56 -12.31 -15.37
C HIS A 169 -25.21 -13.37 -14.30
N ALA A 170 -24.02 -13.33 -13.71
CA ALA A 170 -23.53 -14.32 -12.76
C ALA A 170 -23.05 -13.71 -11.43
N TYR A 171 -23.36 -12.44 -11.18
CA TYR A 171 -23.00 -11.76 -9.94
C TYR A 171 -24.11 -11.96 -8.89
N ASP A 172 -23.72 -12.51 -7.74
CA ASP A 172 -24.59 -12.70 -6.58
C ASP A 172 -23.81 -12.54 -5.26
N GLU A 173 -24.47 -12.71 -4.13
CA GLU A 173 -23.88 -12.61 -2.78
C GLU A 173 -22.72 -13.58 -2.51
N ASN A 174 -22.53 -14.60 -3.35
CA ASN A 174 -21.46 -15.59 -3.24
C ASN A 174 -20.38 -15.39 -4.31
N TYR A 175 -20.46 -14.31 -5.09
CA TYR A 175 -19.52 -14.07 -6.19
C TYR A 175 -18.06 -14.12 -5.71
N GLY A 176 -17.73 -13.49 -4.60
CA GLY A 176 -16.37 -13.49 -4.05
C GLY A 176 -15.82 -14.87 -3.68
N GLN A 177 -16.70 -15.87 -3.49
CA GLN A 177 -16.32 -17.25 -3.19
C GLN A 177 -16.18 -18.11 -4.46
N ASN A 178 -16.86 -17.73 -5.55
CA ASN A 178 -16.88 -18.47 -6.81
C ASN A 178 -16.82 -17.50 -8.01
N PRO A 179 -15.76 -16.68 -8.09
CA PRO A 179 -15.69 -15.63 -9.08
C PRO A 179 -15.60 -16.17 -10.50
N ILE A 180 -16.34 -15.54 -11.40
CA ILE A 180 -16.25 -15.70 -12.85
C ILE A 180 -15.62 -14.42 -13.39
N GLY A 181 -14.57 -14.54 -14.18
CA GLY A 181 -13.88 -13.38 -14.72
C GLY A 181 -13.42 -13.60 -16.15
N SER A 182 -12.73 -12.61 -16.69
CA SER A 182 -12.13 -12.64 -18.04
C SER A 182 -10.59 -12.58 -17.98
N GLY A 183 -10.00 -12.61 -16.77
CA GLY A 183 -8.58 -12.46 -16.54
C GLY A 183 -7.75 -13.67 -16.92
N ARG A 184 -6.46 -13.59 -16.55
CA ARG A 184 -5.42 -14.58 -16.92
C ARG A 184 -5.63 -15.94 -16.27
N TYR A 185 -6.30 -15.99 -15.11
CA TYR A 185 -6.49 -17.20 -14.31
C TYR A 185 -7.93 -17.41 -13.89
N ILE A 186 -8.26 -18.66 -13.66
CA ILE A 186 -9.53 -19.13 -13.13
C ILE A 186 -9.28 -19.67 -11.73
N MET A 187 -9.98 -19.19 -10.73
CA MET A 187 -9.95 -19.79 -9.39
C MET A 187 -10.63 -21.16 -9.43
N LYS A 188 -9.92 -22.19 -8.99
CA LYS A 188 -10.44 -23.58 -8.96
C LYS A 188 -10.81 -24.03 -7.56
N GLN A 189 -10.10 -23.54 -6.55
CA GLN A 189 -10.30 -23.94 -5.18
C GLN A 189 -9.78 -22.83 -4.25
N TRP A 190 -10.53 -22.60 -3.19
CA TRP A 190 -10.08 -21.75 -2.09
C TRP A 190 -10.37 -22.45 -0.76
N ASP A 191 -9.33 -22.80 -0.04
CA ASP A 191 -9.38 -23.37 1.29
C ASP A 191 -9.01 -22.27 2.29
N LYS A 192 -10.00 -21.58 2.86
CA LYS A 192 -9.79 -20.43 3.76
C LYS A 192 -8.78 -20.72 4.86
N GLY A 193 -7.85 -19.78 5.06
CA GLY A 193 -6.74 -19.88 6.03
C GLY A 193 -5.63 -20.82 5.60
N GLN A 194 -5.63 -21.31 4.35
CA GLN A 194 -4.63 -22.26 3.88
C GLN A 194 -4.10 -21.93 2.49
N GLN A 195 -4.96 -21.96 1.45
CA GLN A 195 -4.52 -21.83 0.07
C GLN A 195 -5.61 -21.40 -0.89
N VAL A 196 -5.18 -20.87 -2.01
CA VAL A 196 -6.00 -20.73 -3.21
C VAL A 196 -5.28 -21.34 -4.41
N ILE A 197 -6.02 -22.02 -5.28
CA ILE A 197 -5.51 -22.69 -6.47
C ILE A 197 -6.13 -22.06 -7.71
N PHE A 198 -5.28 -21.61 -8.61
CA PHE A 198 -5.64 -21.03 -9.89
C PHE A 198 -5.15 -21.90 -11.04
N GLU A 199 -5.93 -21.94 -12.13
CA GLU A 199 -5.50 -22.50 -13.43
C GLU A 199 -5.51 -21.39 -14.48
N ALA A 200 -4.57 -21.44 -15.42
CA ALA A 200 -4.55 -20.51 -16.55
C ALA A 200 -5.85 -20.55 -17.33
N ASN A 201 -6.38 -19.38 -17.65
CA ASN A 201 -7.56 -19.25 -18.50
C ASN A 201 -7.16 -19.55 -19.96
N PRO A 202 -7.67 -20.63 -20.57
CA PRO A 202 -7.33 -20.99 -21.95
C PRO A 202 -7.92 -20.03 -22.99
N ASP A 203 -8.94 -19.28 -22.60
CA ASP A 203 -9.65 -18.33 -23.48
C ASP A 203 -9.25 -16.87 -23.16
N TYR A 204 -8.13 -16.67 -22.44
CA TYR A 204 -7.64 -15.33 -22.16
C TYR A 204 -7.29 -14.59 -23.46
N TYR A 205 -7.79 -13.39 -23.62
CA TYR A 205 -7.63 -12.57 -24.83
C TYR A 205 -6.23 -11.99 -25.05
N GLY A 206 -5.37 -12.04 -24.05
CA GLY A 206 -3.99 -11.55 -24.10
C GLY A 206 -2.97 -12.68 -24.31
N GLU A 207 -1.74 -12.44 -23.85
CA GLU A 207 -0.70 -13.48 -23.91
C GLU A 207 -1.03 -14.63 -22.96
N GLU A 208 -0.99 -15.86 -23.49
CA GLU A 208 -1.29 -17.06 -22.69
C GLU A 208 -0.35 -17.20 -21.50
N PRO A 209 -0.88 -17.37 -20.26
CA PRO A 209 -0.04 -17.55 -19.07
C PRO A 209 0.90 -18.76 -19.20
N LYS A 210 2.20 -18.56 -18.95
CA LYS A 210 3.20 -19.63 -18.99
C LYS A 210 3.03 -20.62 -17.84
N ILE A 211 2.65 -20.10 -16.67
CA ILE A 211 2.31 -20.93 -15.51
C ILE A 211 0.87 -21.41 -15.68
N LYS A 212 0.66 -22.72 -15.80
CA LYS A 212 -0.65 -23.31 -16.02
C LYS A 212 -1.43 -23.54 -14.73
N LYS A 213 -0.72 -23.75 -13.64
CA LYS A 213 -1.30 -23.89 -12.31
C LYS A 213 -0.51 -23.05 -11.32
N LEU A 214 -1.19 -22.15 -10.63
CA LEU A 214 -0.64 -21.35 -9.55
C LEU A 214 -1.31 -21.75 -8.24
N THR A 215 -0.52 -22.12 -7.23
CA THR A 215 -1.02 -22.36 -5.88
C THR A 215 -0.42 -21.31 -4.96
N VAL A 216 -1.26 -20.52 -4.31
CA VAL A 216 -0.86 -19.55 -3.30
C VAL A 216 -1.18 -20.13 -1.93
N LEU A 217 -0.17 -20.25 -1.08
CA LEU A 217 -0.28 -20.71 0.31
C LEU A 217 -0.22 -19.51 1.24
N PHE A 218 -1.18 -19.37 2.13
CA PHE A 218 -1.15 -18.34 3.17
C PHE A 218 -0.43 -18.88 4.40
N MET A 219 0.74 -18.30 4.72
CA MET A 219 1.63 -18.83 5.75
C MET A 219 2.28 -17.69 6.54
N GLU A 220 2.55 -17.97 7.82
CA GLU A 220 3.45 -17.15 8.61
C GLU A 220 4.89 -17.28 8.06
N GLU A 221 5.67 -16.24 8.22
CA GLU A 221 7.00 -16.11 7.62
C GLU A 221 7.94 -17.26 7.98
N ASP A 222 8.01 -17.66 9.25
CA ASP A 222 8.81 -18.79 9.72
C ASP A 222 8.45 -20.11 9.01
N ALA A 223 7.14 -20.31 8.79
CA ALA A 223 6.63 -21.51 8.11
C ALA A 223 6.96 -21.49 6.62
N ALA A 224 6.87 -20.33 5.97
CA ALA A 224 7.27 -20.14 4.57
C ALA A 224 8.77 -20.43 4.37
N MET A 225 9.61 -19.91 5.26
CA MET A 225 11.06 -20.20 5.25
C MET A 225 11.38 -21.68 5.43
N ALA A 226 10.72 -22.36 6.38
CA ALA A 226 10.88 -23.80 6.60
C ALA A 226 10.43 -24.62 5.37
N ALA A 227 9.35 -24.20 4.71
CA ALA A 227 8.84 -24.82 3.49
C ALA A 227 9.80 -24.62 2.29
N ALA A 228 10.41 -23.44 2.16
CA ALA A 228 11.47 -23.18 1.17
C ALA A 228 12.68 -24.08 1.42
N MET A 229 13.21 -24.13 2.65
CA MET A 229 14.35 -24.98 3.04
C MET A 229 14.09 -26.48 2.78
N SER A 230 12.83 -26.92 2.86
CA SER A 230 12.45 -28.30 2.55
C SER A 230 12.15 -28.55 1.07
N GLY A 231 12.24 -27.52 0.21
CA GLY A 231 11.97 -27.62 -1.22
C GLY A 231 10.50 -27.83 -1.58
N GLN A 232 9.54 -27.41 -0.72
CA GLN A 232 8.11 -27.62 -0.94
C GLN A 232 7.43 -26.51 -1.73
N ILE A 233 8.05 -25.34 -1.84
CA ILE A 233 7.52 -24.15 -2.51
C ILE A 233 8.51 -23.66 -3.56
N ASP A 234 8.03 -22.87 -4.52
CA ASP A 234 8.85 -22.35 -5.61
C ASP A 234 9.21 -20.88 -5.40
N VAL A 235 8.33 -20.12 -4.76
CA VAL A 235 8.54 -18.70 -4.40
C VAL A 235 8.09 -18.50 -2.96
N ALA A 236 9.01 -18.11 -2.10
CA ALA A 236 8.72 -17.79 -0.70
C ALA A 236 8.81 -16.29 -0.47
N HIS A 237 7.69 -15.64 -0.11
CA HIS A 237 7.74 -14.30 0.42
C HIS A 237 8.53 -14.28 1.73
N THR A 238 9.34 -13.23 1.95
CA THR A 238 10.19 -13.11 3.13
C THR A 238 10.44 -11.63 3.49
N ALA A 239 11.00 -11.38 4.66
CA ALA A 239 11.39 -10.05 5.11
C ALA A 239 12.92 -9.86 5.11
N ALA A 240 13.36 -8.61 5.28
CA ALA A 240 14.77 -8.25 5.35
C ALA A 240 15.53 -9.01 6.46
N SER A 241 14.85 -9.38 7.56
CA SER A 241 15.41 -10.17 8.66
C SER A 241 15.92 -11.56 8.26
N TYR A 242 15.40 -12.10 7.15
CA TYR A 242 15.80 -13.41 6.60
C TYR A 242 16.69 -13.31 5.37
N SER A 243 16.97 -12.10 4.88
CA SER A 243 17.71 -11.89 3.62
C SER A 243 19.13 -12.46 3.61
N ASP A 244 19.76 -12.59 4.77
CA ASP A 244 21.10 -13.18 4.92
C ASP A 244 21.10 -14.72 4.93
N GLN A 245 19.92 -15.35 4.88
CA GLN A 245 19.85 -16.81 4.85
C GLN A 245 20.19 -17.36 3.46
N GLU A 246 21.04 -18.37 3.42
CA GLU A 246 21.30 -19.14 2.22
C GLU A 246 20.39 -20.37 2.19
N ILE A 247 19.53 -20.47 1.17
CA ILE A 247 18.68 -21.64 0.94
C ILE A 247 19.18 -22.38 -0.30
N ASP A 248 19.59 -23.65 -0.14
CA ASP A 248 20.11 -24.45 -1.24
C ASP A 248 19.05 -24.61 -2.36
N GLY A 249 19.42 -24.24 -3.58
CA GLY A 249 18.53 -24.27 -4.75
C GLY A 249 17.55 -23.09 -4.86
N TYR A 250 17.82 -21.96 -4.17
CA TYR A 250 17.05 -20.72 -4.28
C TYR A 250 17.96 -19.50 -4.38
N GLU A 251 17.48 -18.49 -5.09
CA GLU A 251 18.07 -17.16 -5.14
C GLU A 251 17.14 -16.15 -4.46
N LEU A 252 17.70 -15.18 -3.75
CA LEU A 252 16.93 -14.06 -3.20
C LEU A 252 16.63 -13.06 -4.32
N LEU A 253 15.35 -12.81 -4.58
CA LEU A 253 14.84 -11.77 -5.46
C LEU A 253 14.39 -10.57 -4.62
N SER A 254 14.92 -9.41 -4.92
CA SER A 254 14.44 -8.14 -4.38
C SER A 254 13.63 -7.41 -5.45
N VAL A 255 12.39 -7.07 -5.14
CA VAL A 255 11.50 -6.31 -6.00
C VAL A 255 11.33 -4.92 -5.43
N ALA A 256 11.74 -3.91 -6.20
CA ALA A 256 11.59 -2.52 -5.82
C ALA A 256 10.10 -2.14 -5.72
N THR A 257 9.79 -1.26 -4.78
CA THR A 257 8.42 -0.87 -4.48
C THR A 257 8.26 0.64 -4.38
N VAL A 258 7.03 1.08 -4.22
CA VAL A 258 6.63 2.38 -3.66
C VAL A 258 6.02 2.20 -2.26
N ASP A 259 6.16 1.01 -1.66
CA ASP A 259 5.71 0.68 -0.31
C ASP A 259 6.55 1.43 0.73
N ASN A 260 6.11 2.64 1.06
CA ASN A 260 6.86 3.54 1.90
C ASN A 260 6.57 3.36 3.39
N ARG A 261 7.49 3.85 4.19
CA ARG A 261 7.36 4.00 5.64
C ARG A 261 7.74 5.41 6.03
N GLY A 262 6.95 5.97 6.94
CA GLY A 262 7.18 7.29 7.50
C GLY A 262 6.38 7.48 8.78
N PHE A 263 6.56 8.60 9.46
CA PHE A 263 5.76 8.96 10.62
C PHE A 263 5.24 10.39 10.51
N ASN A 264 4.02 10.60 11.01
CA ASN A 264 3.41 11.92 11.09
C ASN A 264 4.07 12.78 12.16
N LEU A 265 3.99 14.09 11.96
CA LEU A 265 4.35 15.10 12.96
C LEU A 265 3.14 16.02 13.19
N PRO A 266 2.48 15.98 14.35
CA PRO A 266 1.40 16.90 14.68
C PRO A 266 1.87 18.36 14.56
N CYS A 267 1.19 19.16 13.72
CA CYS A 267 1.63 20.51 13.35
C CYS A 267 1.00 21.62 14.17
N THR A 268 0.06 21.31 15.07
CA THR A 268 -0.66 22.28 15.89
C THR A 268 -0.20 22.27 17.34
N GLU A 269 -0.48 23.35 18.08
CA GLU A 269 -0.35 23.35 19.54
C GLU A 269 -1.35 22.35 20.15
N PRO A 270 -1.04 21.78 21.33
CA PRO A 270 -1.92 20.81 21.99
C PRO A 270 -3.32 21.38 22.31
N GLU A 271 -4.35 20.68 21.89
CA GLU A 271 -5.74 20.98 22.20
C GLU A 271 -6.52 19.68 22.51
N GLU A 272 -7.33 19.72 23.58
CA GLU A 272 -8.23 18.61 23.93
C GLU A 272 -9.60 18.80 23.26
N LYS A 273 -10.03 17.81 22.46
CA LYS A 273 -11.33 17.80 21.81
C LYS A 273 -11.92 16.39 21.85
N ASP A 274 -13.13 16.26 22.38
CA ASP A 274 -13.89 14.99 22.49
C ASP A 274 -13.12 13.83 23.18
N GLY A 275 -12.15 14.17 24.05
CA GLY A 275 -11.32 13.21 24.80
C GLY A 275 -10.07 12.75 24.06
N ILE A 276 -9.78 13.36 22.91
CA ILE A 276 -8.56 13.15 22.12
C ILE A 276 -7.70 14.41 22.22
N THR A 277 -6.38 14.23 22.43
CA THR A 277 -5.40 15.31 22.36
C THR A 277 -4.95 15.47 20.91
N TYR A 278 -5.14 16.67 20.37
CA TYR A 278 -4.63 17.07 19.05
C TYR A 278 -3.42 17.97 19.21
N GLY A 279 -2.38 17.77 18.39
CA GLY A 279 -1.20 18.61 18.39
C GLY A 279 -0.16 18.23 19.44
N ASN A 280 1.04 18.82 19.31
CA ASN A 280 2.21 18.54 20.14
C ASN A 280 3.06 19.81 20.28
N SER A 281 3.39 20.21 21.50
CA SER A 281 4.12 21.47 21.78
C SER A 281 5.52 21.51 21.14
N LEU A 282 6.17 20.37 20.98
CA LEU A 282 7.50 20.31 20.36
C LEU A 282 7.37 20.42 18.83
N THR A 283 6.48 19.65 18.22
CA THR A 283 6.36 19.55 16.76
C THR A 283 5.46 20.61 16.13
N SER A 284 4.73 21.43 16.91
CA SER A 284 3.97 22.58 16.41
C SER A 284 4.87 23.60 15.69
N ASP A 285 6.13 23.75 16.12
CA ASP A 285 7.09 24.65 15.47
C ASP A 285 7.71 23.99 14.22
N VAL A 286 7.50 24.61 13.05
CA VAL A 286 8.06 24.11 11.77
C VAL A 286 9.58 23.99 11.77
N LYS A 287 10.31 24.81 12.56
CA LYS A 287 11.78 24.69 12.67
C LYS A 287 12.17 23.38 13.34
N VAL A 288 11.40 22.96 14.34
CA VAL A 288 11.60 21.67 15.01
C VAL A 288 11.32 20.52 14.04
N ARG A 289 10.22 20.57 13.29
CA ARG A 289 9.92 19.54 12.27
C ARG A 289 11.02 19.45 11.22
N ARG A 290 11.54 20.61 10.78
CA ARG A 290 12.69 20.65 9.85
C ARG A 290 13.95 20.08 10.48
N ALA A 291 14.23 20.37 11.76
CA ALA A 291 15.35 19.79 12.50
C ALA A 291 15.22 18.26 12.60
N ILE A 292 14.05 17.75 12.94
CA ILE A 292 13.77 16.30 12.95
C ILE A 292 14.04 15.69 11.58
N ASN A 293 13.57 16.30 10.50
CA ASN A 293 13.76 15.78 9.14
C ASN A 293 15.24 15.71 8.72
N LEU A 294 16.04 16.74 9.08
CA LEU A 294 17.48 16.80 8.80
C LEU A 294 18.29 15.83 9.68
N ALA A 295 17.80 15.46 10.85
CA ALA A 295 18.49 14.57 11.78
C ALA A 295 18.36 13.08 11.44
N ILE A 296 17.52 12.70 10.47
CA ILE A 296 17.32 11.31 10.05
C ILE A 296 18.25 10.95 8.89
N ASP A 297 19.27 10.12 9.17
CA ASP A 297 20.10 9.47 8.15
C ASP A 297 19.39 8.23 7.57
N ARG A 298 18.68 8.46 6.48
CA ARG A 298 17.85 7.44 5.80
C ARG A 298 18.68 6.34 5.14
N GLU A 299 19.87 6.69 4.63
CA GLU A 299 20.77 5.72 4.01
C GLU A 299 21.34 4.74 5.04
N GLU A 300 21.76 5.27 6.20
CA GLU A 300 22.21 4.45 7.31
C GLU A 300 21.08 3.56 7.85
N MET A 301 19.86 4.11 7.96
CA MET A 301 18.67 3.38 8.40
C MET A 301 18.36 2.19 7.45
N ILE A 302 18.34 2.38 6.14
CA ILE A 302 18.11 1.31 5.17
C ILE A 302 19.16 0.20 5.34
N LYS A 303 20.42 0.59 5.51
CA LYS A 303 21.50 -0.39 5.70
C LYS A 303 21.36 -1.17 7.01
N ASN A 304 21.01 -0.51 8.11
CA ASN A 304 21.00 -1.10 9.44
C ASN A 304 19.68 -1.84 9.76
N VAL A 305 18.55 -1.34 9.25
CA VAL A 305 17.21 -1.91 9.52
C VAL A 305 16.76 -2.86 8.43
N LEU A 306 17.00 -2.51 7.16
CA LEU A 306 16.52 -3.27 6.00
C LEU A 306 17.61 -4.11 5.32
N ASN A 307 18.80 -4.25 5.91
CA ASN A 307 19.95 -4.95 5.31
C ASN A 307 20.29 -4.47 3.88
N GLY A 308 19.96 -3.21 3.56
CA GLY A 308 20.13 -2.61 2.24
C GLY A 308 19.00 -2.88 1.25
N TYR A 309 17.92 -3.58 1.65
CA TYR A 309 16.75 -3.86 0.79
C TYR A 309 15.67 -2.81 0.95
N GLY A 310 15.82 -1.75 0.20
CA GLY A 310 14.93 -0.60 0.18
C GLY A 310 15.57 0.61 -0.48
N THR A 311 14.82 1.66 -0.61
CA THR A 311 15.30 2.96 -1.11
C THR A 311 14.84 4.08 -0.19
N VAL A 312 15.60 5.18 -0.15
CA VAL A 312 15.21 6.37 0.61
C VAL A 312 13.88 6.90 0.10
N ALA A 313 13.02 7.33 1.02
CA ALA A 313 11.78 8.03 0.71
C ALA A 313 11.80 9.44 1.29
N TYR A 314 11.31 10.41 0.51
CA TYR A 314 11.15 11.81 0.90
C TYR A 314 9.71 12.28 0.77
N SER A 315 8.85 11.46 0.16
CA SER A 315 7.43 11.72 -0.04
C SER A 315 6.66 10.41 0.01
N VAL A 316 5.34 10.47 0.17
CA VAL A 316 4.45 9.33 -0.01
C VAL A 316 4.43 8.83 -1.46
N CYS A 317 4.81 9.66 -2.41
CA CYS A 317 4.69 9.38 -3.84
C CYS A 317 6.05 9.40 -4.58
N ASP A 318 7.14 9.03 -3.90
CA ASP A 318 8.44 8.90 -4.55
C ASP A 318 8.35 8.03 -5.81
N LYS A 319 9.06 8.42 -6.86
CA LYS A 319 9.10 7.75 -8.17
C LYS A 319 7.77 7.77 -8.96
N MET A 320 6.73 8.41 -8.45
CA MET A 320 5.46 8.57 -9.15
C MET A 320 5.52 9.72 -10.18
N PRO A 321 4.70 9.72 -11.24
CA PRO A 321 4.67 10.81 -12.22
C PRO A 321 4.37 12.19 -11.61
N TRP A 322 3.67 12.23 -10.50
CA TRP A 322 3.29 13.44 -9.76
C TRP A 322 4.24 13.77 -8.59
N TYR A 323 5.34 13.07 -8.43
CA TYR A 323 6.35 13.37 -7.41
C TYR A 323 7.07 14.69 -7.70
N ASN A 324 7.26 15.51 -6.68
CA ASN A 324 8.08 16.71 -6.76
C ASN A 324 9.52 16.42 -6.31
N GLU A 325 10.46 16.47 -7.24
CA GLU A 325 11.88 16.17 -7.00
C GLU A 325 12.58 17.15 -6.03
N GLU A 326 11.96 18.29 -5.72
CA GLU A 326 12.45 19.25 -4.72
C GLU A 326 12.18 18.79 -3.26
N ALA A 327 11.50 17.64 -3.07
CA ALA A 327 11.22 17.06 -1.74
C ALA A 327 12.45 16.48 -1.03
N VAL A 328 13.58 16.33 -1.73
CA VAL A 328 14.79 15.67 -1.20
C VAL A 328 15.38 16.44 -0.02
N THR A 329 15.69 15.73 1.07
CA THR A 329 16.34 16.25 2.29
C THR A 329 17.65 15.52 2.51
N GLU A 330 18.76 16.24 2.50
CA GLU A 330 20.06 15.69 2.89
C GLU A 330 20.19 15.64 4.42
N TYR A 331 20.76 14.57 4.96
CA TYR A 331 21.09 14.46 6.38
C TYR A 331 22.11 15.51 6.80
N ASP A 332 21.80 16.29 7.83
CA ASP A 332 22.69 17.29 8.44
C ASP A 332 22.33 17.50 9.92
N LEU A 333 22.96 16.73 10.79
CA LEU A 333 22.72 16.82 12.23
C LEU A 333 23.17 18.16 12.83
N ASP A 334 24.22 18.80 12.31
CA ASP A 334 24.69 20.08 12.81
C ASP A 334 23.71 21.20 12.47
N ALA A 335 23.18 21.22 11.24
CA ALA A 335 22.10 22.12 10.84
C ALA A 335 20.82 21.87 11.65
N ALA A 336 20.48 20.59 11.90
CA ALA A 336 19.34 20.21 12.73
C ALA A 336 19.47 20.78 14.16
N LYS A 337 20.62 20.64 14.79
CA LYS A 337 20.89 21.20 16.12
C LYS A 337 20.78 22.73 16.14
N ALA A 338 21.29 23.40 15.11
CA ALA A 338 21.16 24.84 14.99
C ALA A 338 19.70 25.31 14.89
N LEU A 339 18.85 24.59 14.13
CA LEU A 339 17.42 24.89 14.03
C LEU A 339 16.68 24.69 15.36
N MET A 340 17.04 23.67 16.15
CA MET A 340 16.49 23.50 17.50
C MET A 340 16.81 24.71 18.39
N GLU A 341 18.07 25.21 18.36
CA GLU A 341 18.47 26.41 19.10
C GLU A 341 17.74 27.67 18.62
N GLU A 342 17.55 27.82 17.30
CA GLU A 342 16.75 28.92 16.72
C GLU A 342 15.29 28.86 17.12
N ALA A 343 14.75 27.65 17.34
CA ALA A 343 13.38 27.44 17.85
C ALA A 343 13.27 27.65 19.36
N GLY A 344 14.42 27.90 20.06
CA GLY A 344 14.48 28.15 21.50
C GLY A 344 14.64 26.89 22.34
N TRP A 345 14.88 25.73 21.74
CA TRP A 345 15.16 24.48 22.42
C TRP A 345 16.65 24.35 22.69
N ILE A 346 17.07 24.63 23.91
CA ILE A 346 18.47 24.68 24.32
C ILE A 346 18.86 23.40 25.05
N GLU A 347 20.03 22.85 24.75
CA GLU A 347 20.54 21.64 25.38
C GLU A 347 20.76 21.83 26.87
N GLY A 348 20.13 20.98 27.69
CA GLY A 348 20.28 20.95 29.15
C GLY A 348 21.51 20.20 29.63
N ASP A 349 21.76 20.20 30.94
CA ASP A 349 22.89 19.51 31.55
C ASP A 349 22.86 17.97 31.39
N ASP A 350 21.70 17.41 31.13
CA ASP A 350 21.47 15.98 30.88
C ASP A 350 21.49 15.59 29.38
N GLY A 351 21.76 16.57 28.51
CA GLY A 351 21.79 16.39 27.07
C GLY A 351 20.40 16.46 26.38
N ILE A 352 19.34 16.61 27.17
CA ILE A 352 17.99 16.81 26.62
C ILE A 352 17.72 18.30 26.46
N ARG A 353 17.12 18.68 25.35
CA ARG A 353 16.78 20.09 25.08
C ARG A 353 15.56 20.53 25.88
N GLU A 354 15.58 21.79 26.31
CA GLU A 354 14.52 22.40 27.10
C GLU A 354 14.13 23.77 26.52
N LYS A 355 12.83 24.09 26.61
CA LYS A 355 12.29 25.42 26.27
C LYS A 355 11.20 25.78 27.28
N ASP A 356 11.30 26.97 27.89
CA ASP A 356 10.32 27.49 28.86
C ASP A 356 10.04 26.55 30.07
N GLY A 357 10.98 25.63 30.38
CA GLY A 357 10.86 24.65 31.45
C GLY A 357 10.25 23.31 31.02
N GLU A 358 9.93 23.14 29.76
CA GLU A 358 9.48 21.87 29.16
C GLU A 358 10.67 21.18 28.49
N LYS A 359 10.75 19.84 28.61
CA LYS A 359 11.73 19.02 27.90
C LYS A 359 11.24 18.65 26.51
N ALA A 360 12.18 18.50 25.58
CA ALA A 360 11.89 17.95 24.27
C ALA A 360 11.68 16.44 24.41
N GLU A 361 10.44 16.00 24.40
CA GLU A 361 10.03 14.60 24.57
C GLU A 361 9.10 14.18 23.43
N LEU A 362 9.24 12.94 22.91
CA LEU A 362 8.35 12.34 21.91
C LEU A 362 8.19 10.84 22.18
N THR A 363 7.05 10.29 21.77
CA THR A 363 6.82 8.85 21.70
C THR A 363 6.59 8.44 20.26
N ILE A 364 7.54 7.72 19.64
CA ILE A 364 7.31 7.15 18.31
C ILE A 364 6.61 5.81 18.44
N MET A 365 5.40 5.74 17.96
CA MET A 365 4.57 4.54 17.99
C MET A 365 4.75 3.67 16.75
N PHE A 366 4.42 2.39 16.88
CA PHE A 366 4.37 1.43 15.77
C PHE A 366 3.28 0.39 16.03
N SER A 367 2.76 -0.24 14.96
CA SER A 367 1.75 -1.30 15.11
C SER A 367 2.33 -2.56 15.74
N ASN A 368 1.63 -3.12 16.72
CA ASN A 368 2.03 -4.36 17.38
C ASN A 368 2.16 -5.52 16.37
N GLY A 369 3.24 -6.27 16.47
CA GLY A 369 3.51 -7.44 15.62
C GLY A 369 4.24 -7.12 14.31
N ASP A 370 4.46 -5.85 13.98
CA ASP A 370 5.25 -5.43 12.83
C ASP A 370 6.70 -5.14 13.24
N SER A 371 7.59 -6.09 12.97
CA SER A 371 9.00 -5.99 13.33
C SER A 371 9.77 -4.92 12.54
N VAL A 372 9.35 -4.64 11.31
CA VAL A 372 9.96 -3.60 10.47
C VAL A 372 9.61 -2.22 10.99
N ARG A 373 8.32 -1.95 11.25
CA ARG A 373 7.90 -0.68 11.85
C ARG A 373 8.51 -0.46 13.23
N GLN A 374 8.61 -1.52 14.04
CA GLN A 374 9.31 -1.44 15.33
C GLN A 374 10.77 -1.02 15.15
N ALA A 375 11.52 -1.67 14.27
CA ALA A 375 12.93 -1.39 14.05
C ALA A 375 13.15 0.03 13.50
N LEU A 376 12.29 0.50 12.59
CA LEU A 376 12.32 1.88 12.08
C LEU A 376 12.03 2.91 13.18
N ALA A 377 11.08 2.64 14.07
CA ALA A 377 10.78 3.51 15.22
C ALA A 377 11.97 3.58 16.19
N GLU A 378 12.58 2.43 16.49
CA GLU A 378 13.74 2.35 17.38
C GLU A 378 14.97 3.06 16.80
N ASP A 379 15.23 2.89 15.50
CA ASP A 379 16.34 3.59 14.82
C ASP A 379 16.10 5.10 14.76
N SER A 380 14.90 5.54 14.38
CA SER A 380 14.51 6.95 14.40
C SER A 380 14.66 7.55 15.79
N ALA A 381 14.22 6.85 16.84
CA ALA A 381 14.39 7.29 18.22
C ALA A 381 15.86 7.46 18.60
N ASN A 382 16.74 6.54 18.20
CA ASN A 382 18.17 6.64 18.45
C ASN A 382 18.78 7.87 17.78
N GLN A 383 18.45 8.12 16.52
CA GLN A 383 18.94 9.30 15.78
C GLN A 383 18.43 10.61 16.39
N LEU A 384 17.15 10.69 16.78
CA LEU A 384 16.57 11.88 17.40
C LEU A 384 17.10 12.14 18.83
N ARG A 385 17.54 11.12 19.55
CA ARG A 385 18.28 11.33 20.83
C ARG A 385 19.60 12.07 20.62
N GLU A 386 20.28 11.88 19.50
CA GLU A 386 21.47 12.65 19.14
C GLU A 386 21.17 14.13 18.85
N LEU A 387 19.92 14.43 18.46
CA LEU A 387 19.41 15.80 18.32
C LEU A 387 19.09 16.43 19.70
N GLY A 388 19.04 15.64 20.77
CA GLY A 388 18.74 16.10 22.14
C GLY A 388 17.24 16.01 22.47
N ILE A 389 16.48 15.16 21.79
CA ILE A 389 15.08 14.85 22.10
C ILE A 389 15.04 13.54 22.92
N ASP A 390 14.34 13.53 24.05
CA ASP A 390 14.07 12.28 24.77
C ASP A 390 12.95 11.51 24.07
N VAL A 391 13.33 10.48 23.32
CA VAL A 391 12.38 9.71 22.51
C VAL A 391 12.18 8.33 23.09
N THR A 392 10.93 7.96 23.36
CA THR A 392 10.53 6.60 23.69
C THR A 392 9.83 5.95 22.48
N THR A 393 9.78 4.62 22.44
CA THR A 393 9.04 3.86 21.42
C THR A 393 7.95 3.05 22.07
N SER A 394 6.79 2.91 21.39
CA SER A 394 5.64 2.17 21.93
C SER A 394 4.90 1.38 20.86
N GLY A 395 4.71 0.07 21.08
CA GLY A 395 3.82 -0.74 20.26
C GLY A 395 2.36 -0.51 20.65
N VAL A 396 1.49 -0.27 19.65
CA VAL A 396 0.07 0.02 19.84
C VAL A 396 -0.81 -0.86 18.94
N GLY A 397 -2.06 -1.08 19.36
CA GLY A 397 -3.09 -1.69 18.50
C GLY A 397 -3.77 -0.63 17.64
N TRP A 398 -4.28 -1.02 16.48
CA TRP A 398 -4.95 -0.10 15.56
C TRP A 398 -6.18 0.59 16.17
N ASP A 399 -6.89 -0.06 17.10
CA ASP A 399 -8.06 0.52 17.82
C ASP A 399 -7.74 1.84 18.53
N THR A 400 -6.47 2.07 18.91
CA THR A 400 -6.04 3.28 19.63
C THR A 400 -5.00 4.10 18.87
N ALA A 401 -4.42 3.54 17.83
CA ALA A 401 -3.36 4.18 17.05
C ALA A 401 -3.79 5.50 16.42
N TYR A 402 -4.98 5.53 15.84
CA TYR A 402 -5.53 6.73 15.17
C TYR A 402 -5.71 7.91 16.14
N ASP A 403 -6.28 7.66 17.32
CA ASP A 403 -6.48 8.70 18.34
C ASP A 403 -5.14 9.23 18.88
N GLN A 404 -4.18 8.34 19.12
CA GLN A 404 -2.87 8.71 19.65
C GLN A 404 -1.99 9.41 18.60
N ALA A 405 -2.14 9.08 17.32
CA ALA A 405 -1.42 9.73 16.23
C ALA A 405 -1.78 11.22 16.07
N GLN A 406 -2.88 11.67 16.68
CA GLN A 406 -3.22 13.09 16.70
C GLN A 406 -2.29 13.93 17.60
N SER A 407 -1.52 13.30 18.49
CA SER A 407 -0.58 14.01 19.38
C SER A 407 0.85 13.45 19.36
N GLU A 408 1.04 12.21 18.91
CA GLU A 408 2.35 11.54 18.89
C GLU A 408 2.64 10.94 17.51
N PRO A 409 3.92 10.89 17.08
CA PRO A 409 4.31 10.22 15.84
C PRO A 409 3.98 8.72 15.84
N LEU A 410 3.42 8.23 14.72
CA LEU A 410 3.19 6.80 14.47
C LEU A 410 3.87 6.39 13.15
N ILE A 411 4.55 5.24 13.13
CA ILE A 411 5.09 4.69 11.88
C ILE A 411 3.94 4.11 11.05
N TRP A 412 3.64 4.77 9.96
CA TRP A 412 2.66 4.38 8.95
C TRP A 412 3.34 3.72 7.74
N GLY A 413 2.52 3.22 6.82
CA GLY A 413 2.94 2.73 5.52
C GLY A 413 1.85 2.95 4.48
N TRP A 414 2.26 3.43 3.32
CA TRP A 414 1.44 3.79 2.19
C TRP A 414 2.13 3.34 0.89
N GLY A 415 1.58 3.63 -0.26
CA GLY A 415 2.21 3.34 -1.54
C GLY A 415 1.24 2.85 -2.62
N ALA A 416 0.09 3.51 -2.79
CA ALA A 416 -0.82 3.23 -3.90
C ALA A 416 -0.34 3.89 -5.20
N HIS A 417 -0.70 3.29 -6.32
CA HIS A 417 -0.42 3.85 -7.65
C HIS A 417 -1.47 4.92 -8.04
N THR A 418 -1.77 5.84 -7.12
CA THR A 418 -2.74 6.92 -7.35
C THR A 418 -2.37 8.19 -6.60
N PRO A 419 -2.57 9.38 -7.19
CA PRO A 419 -2.38 10.64 -6.47
C PRO A 419 -3.34 10.84 -5.29
N MET A 420 -4.42 10.05 -5.22
CA MET A 420 -5.40 10.15 -4.14
C MET A 420 -4.79 9.93 -2.75
N GLU A 421 -3.65 9.23 -2.65
CA GLU A 421 -2.92 9.12 -1.39
C GLU A 421 -2.45 10.47 -0.85
N LEU A 422 -1.98 11.38 -1.70
CA LEU A 422 -1.64 12.74 -1.27
C LEU A 422 -2.87 13.44 -0.69
N TYR A 423 -4.03 13.31 -1.36
CA TYR A 423 -5.27 13.89 -0.89
C TYR A 423 -5.67 13.33 0.48
N ASN A 424 -5.75 12.02 0.60
CA ASN A 424 -6.18 11.35 1.83
C ASN A 424 -5.28 11.64 3.04
N ILE A 425 -3.97 11.83 2.82
CA ILE A 425 -3.01 12.04 3.92
C ILE A 425 -2.94 13.52 4.33
N TYR A 426 -3.09 14.46 3.40
CA TYR A 426 -2.75 15.85 3.65
C TYR A 426 -3.91 16.84 3.51
N HIS A 427 -4.99 16.47 2.80
CA HIS A 427 -6.13 17.38 2.63
C HIS A 427 -6.90 17.55 3.93
N THR A 428 -7.32 18.79 4.19
CA THR A 428 -8.09 19.14 5.37
C THR A 428 -9.52 18.59 5.27
N MET A 429 -9.98 17.84 6.29
CA MET A 429 -11.35 17.35 6.37
C MET A 429 -12.30 18.41 6.90
N ASP A 430 -13.50 18.52 6.33
CA ASP A 430 -14.52 19.49 6.73
C ASP A 430 -14.97 19.34 8.19
N GLU A 431 -15.05 18.11 8.70
CA GLU A 431 -15.55 17.79 10.03
C GLU A 431 -14.61 18.26 11.16
N THR A 432 -13.31 18.14 10.92
CA THR A 432 -12.29 18.44 11.94
C THR A 432 -11.57 19.77 11.69
N GLY A 433 -11.48 20.19 10.43
CA GLY A 433 -10.62 21.28 9.98
C GLY A 433 -9.14 20.92 9.97
N LEU A 434 -8.82 19.62 10.03
CA LEU A 434 -7.46 19.06 10.03
C LEU A 434 -7.42 17.84 9.11
N ALA A 435 -6.24 17.48 8.65
CA ALA A 435 -6.04 16.23 7.91
C ALA A 435 -6.25 15.01 8.83
N GLU A 436 -6.63 13.88 8.23
CA GLU A 436 -7.10 12.70 8.96
C GLU A 436 -6.04 12.08 9.89
N TYR A 437 -4.83 11.89 9.37
CA TYR A 437 -3.78 11.11 10.05
C TYR A 437 -2.80 11.95 10.85
N SER A 438 -2.93 13.27 10.83
CA SER A 438 -2.08 14.20 11.57
C SER A 438 -2.74 15.57 11.67
N PRO A 439 -2.68 16.27 12.81
CA PRO A 439 -3.18 17.64 12.92
C PRO A 439 -2.40 18.60 12.01
N TYR A 440 -2.86 18.71 10.78
CA TYR A 440 -2.29 19.56 9.75
C TYR A 440 -3.41 20.20 8.93
N ALA A 441 -3.23 21.44 8.50
CA ALA A 441 -4.12 22.13 7.57
C ALA A 441 -3.34 23.20 6.80
N ASN A 442 -3.56 23.30 5.49
CA ASN A 442 -3.00 24.35 4.64
C ASN A 442 -3.92 24.60 3.43
N GLU A 443 -4.65 25.71 3.47
CA GLU A 443 -5.63 26.08 2.42
C GLU A 443 -5.02 26.15 1.00
N THR A 444 -3.73 26.47 0.87
CA THR A 444 -3.07 26.50 -0.44
C THR A 444 -2.77 25.10 -0.96
N VAL A 445 -2.36 24.20 -0.09
CA VAL A 445 -2.14 22.79 -0.41
C VAL A 445 -3.45 22.14 -0.80
N ASP A 446 -4.51 22.32 0.02
CA ASP A 446 -5.86 21.81 -0.28
C ASP A 446 -6.34 22.29 -1.63
N LYS A 447 -6.21 23.59 -1.90
CA LYS A 447 -6.61 24.19 -3.19
C LYS A 447 -5.88 23.57 -4.39
N TYR A 448 -4.56 23.29 -4.29
CA TYR A 448 -3.85 22.63 -5.38
C TYR A 448 -4.33 21.20 -5.60
N MET A 449 -4.66 20.46 -4.54
CA MET A 449 -5.21 19.11 -4.62
C MET A 449 -6.61 19.11 -5.22
N ASP A 450 -7.49 20.05 -4.82
CA ASP A 450 -8.82 20.21 -5.40
C ASP A 450 -8.76 20.58 -6.89
N GLU A 451 -7.90 21.53 -7.24
CA GLU A 451 -7.69 21.91 -8.66
C GLU A 451 -7.11 20.75 -9.47
N ALA A 452 -6.26 19.91 -8.88
CA ALA A 452 -5.73 18.72 -9.53
C ALA A 452 -6.84 17.70 -9.81
N LEU A 453 -7.70 17.41 -8.84
CA LEU A 453 -8.86 16.53 -9.04
C LEU A 453 -9.83 17.12 -10.08
N ALA A 454 -10.08 18.41 -10.04
CA ALA A 454 -10.97 19.11 -10.95
C ALA A 454 -10.43 19.27 -12.39
N SER A 455 -9.18 18.93 -12.67
CA SER A 455 -8.63 18.96 -14.01
C SER A 455 -9.33 17.97 -14.94
N SER A 456 -9.58 18.34 -16.19
CA SER A 456 -10.07 17.42 -17.23
C SER A 456 -8.96 16.61 -17.91
N ASN A 457 -7.70 16.89 -17.56
CA ASN A 457 -6.51 16.25 -18.14
C ASN A 457 -5.62 15.67 -17.03
N LEU A 458 -5.37 14.37 -17.08
CA LEU A 458 -4.58 13.66 -16.10
C LEU A 458 -3.14 14.19 -16.00
N GLU A 459 -2.47 14.43 -17.13
CA GLU A 459 -1.07 14.90 -17.16
C GLU A 459 -0.95 16.33 -16.61
N GLU A 460 -1.92 17.19 -16.92
CA GLU A 460 -1.97 18.55 -16.38
C GLU A 460 -2.22 18.54 -14.86
N SER A 461 -2.94 17.55 -14.35
CA SER A 461 -3.16 17.40 -12.91
C SER A 461 -1.86 17.12 -12.16
N TYR A 462 -0.88 16.43 -12.78
CA TYR A 462 0.40 16.15 -12.12
C TYR A 462 1.17 17.40 -11.71
N ASP A 463 1.10 18.46 -12.49
CA ASP A 463 1.75 19.73 -12.15
C ASP A 463 1.11 20.39 -10.91
N LEU A 464 -0.19 20.19 -10.70
CA LEU A 464 -0.90 20.67 -9.52
C LEU A 464 -0.58 19.83 -8.28
N TRP A 465 -0.53 18.50 -8.42
CA TRP A 465 -0.06 17.61 -7.36
C TRP A 465 1.38 17.91 -6.94
N LYS A 466 2.28 18.25 -7.87
CA LYS A 466 3.65 18.72 -7.57
C LYS A 466 3.66 20.04 -6.81
N LYS A 467 2.77 20.98 -7.17
CA LYS A 467 2.64 22.27 -6.45
C LYS A 467 2.09 22.10 -5.04
N ALA A 468 1.18 21.14 -4.80
CA ALA A 468 0.72 20.81 -3.46
C ALA A 468 1.89 20.34 -2.57
N GLN A 469 2.84 19.61 -3.15
CA GLN A 469 4.07 19.21 -2.45
C GLN A 469 4.99 20.40 -2.20
N TRP A 470 5.23 21.24 -3.21
CA TRP A 470 6.00 22.47 -3.08
C TRP A 470 5.80 23.40 -4.30
N ASP A 471 5.38 24.63 -4.06
CA ASP A 471 5.15 25.64 -5.11
C ASP A 471 6.26 26.73 -5.18
N GLY A 472 7.33 26.59 -4.38
CA GLY A 472 8.38 27.59 -4.19
C GLY A 472 8.13 28.54 -3.01
N THR A 473 7.00 28.41 -2.30
CA THR A 473 6.59 29.27 -1.19
C THR A 473 5.98 28.47 -0.03
N THR A 474 5.10 27.52 -0.36
CA THR A 474 4.38 26.67 0.60
C THR A 474 4.22 25.26 0.04
N GLY A 475 3.97 24.29 0.91
CA GLY A 475 3.77 22.89 0.55
C GLY A 475 4.09 21.95 1.72
N ILE A 476 3.98 20.66 1.47
CA ILE A 476 4.14 19.63 2.49
C ILE A 476 5.58 19.10 2.64
N THR A 477 6.51 19.50 1.75
CA THR A 477 7.90 19.01 1.77
C THR A 477 8.76 19.75 2.79
N GLN A 478 10.06 19.42 2.81
CA GLN A 478 11.04 19.96 3.74
C GLN A 478 11.20 21.49 3.71
N GLU A 479 10.93 22.12 2.57
CA GLU A 479 10.98 23.59 2.43
C GLU A 479 9.69 24.24 2.93
N GLY A 480 8.62 23.46 3.10
CA GLY A 480 7.30 23.88 3.56
C GLY A 480 7.00 23.47 5.00
N ASP A 481 5.88 22.82 5.21
CA ASP A 481 5.26 22.56 6.52
C ASP A 481 5.75 21.30 7.23
N ILE A 482 6.22 20.29 6.48
CA ILE A 482 6.76 19.02 6.99
C ILE A 482 5.81 18.32 7.97
N PRO A 483 4.57 18.00 7.60
CA PRO A 483 3.66 17.26 8.49
C PRO A 483 4.02 15.77 8.61
N TRP A 484 4.95 15.29 7.78
CA TRP A 484 5.43 13.90 7.76
C TRP A 484 6.92 13.81 7.54
N ILE A 485 7.55 12.81 8.18
CA ILE A 485 8.92 12.38 7.93
C ILE A 485 8.86 11.03 7.20
N TRP A 486 9.09 11.04 5.89
CA TRP A 486 9.23 9.82 5.11
C TRP A 486 10.63 9.26 5.29
N LEU A 487 10.74 7.96 5.44
CA LEU A 487 11.96 7.24 5.78
C LEU A 487 12.51 6.44 4.61
N CYS A 488 11.73 5.47 4.16
CA CYS A 488 12.15 4.54 3.11
C CYS A 488 10.97 3.94 2.37
N ASN A 489 11.23 3.44 1.15
CA ASN A 489 10.41 2.41 0.51
C ASN A 489 11.07 1.07 0.79
N ILE A 490 10.32 0.10 1.30
CA ILE A 490 10.83 -1.25 1.57
C ILE A 490 10.75 -2.11 0.31
N ASP A 491 11.76 -2.90 0.02
CA ASP A 491 11.68 -3.87 -1.08
C ASP A 491 10.85 -5.09 -0.65
N HIS A 492 10.08 -5.66 -1.57
CA HIS A 492 9.45 -6.97 -1.36
C HIS A 492 10.45 -8.06 -1.72
N LEU A 493 10.68 -8.98 -0.79
CA LEU A 493 11.72 -10.00 -0.90
C LEU A 493 11.11 -11.39 -1.09
N TYR A 494 11.72 -12.16 -1.99
CA TYR A 494 11.29 -13.52 -2.28
C TYR A 494 12.48 -14.44 -2.46
N PHE A 495 12.47 -15.60 -1.82
CA PHE A 495 13.34 -16.69 -2.24
C PHE A 495 12.69 -17.43 -3.40
N VAL A 496 13.35 -17.40 -4.55
CA VAL A 496 12.87 -17.98 -5.81
C VAL A 496 13.71 -19.21 -6.15
N ARG A 497 13.04 -20.34 -6.42
CA ARG A 497 13.71 -21.59 -6.79
C ARG A 497 14.55 -21.43 -8.05
N ASP A 498 15.74 -22.00 -8.05
CA ASP A 498 16.67 -22.02 -9.19
C ASP A 498 15.98 -22.50 -10.47
N GLY A 499 16.16 -21.73 -11.53
CA GLY A 499 15.59 -22.04 -12.84
C GLY A 499 14.15 -21.53 -13.07
N LEU A 500 13.44 -21.06 -12.05
CA LEU A 500 12.21 -20.32 -12.24
C LEU A 500 12.55 -18.88 -12.67
N LYS A 501 11.99 -18.44 -13.78
CA LYS A 501 12.21 -17.07 -14.28
C LYS A 501 11.04 -16.20 -13.91
N VAL A 502 11.31 -15.20 -13.09
CA VAL A 502 10.39 -14.11 -12.80
C VAL A 502 10.57 -13.03 -13.86
N ALA A 503 9.47 -12.51 -14.39
CA ALA A 503 9.51 -11.39 -15.35
C ALA A 503 9.94 -10.11 -14.62
N ASP A 504 10.42 -9.11 -15.40
CA ASP A 504 10.65 -7.78 -14.86
C ASP A 504 9.37 -7.23 -14.24
N GLN A 505 9.43 -6.86 -12.99
CA GLN A 505 8.31 -6.30 -12.25
C GLN A 505 8.25 -4.78 -12.42
N LYS A 506 7.03 -4.20 -12.40
CA LYS A 506 6.84 -2.78 -12.09
C LYS A 506 7.09 -2.56 -10.60
N LEU A 507 7.21 -1.30 -10.17
CA LEU A 507 7.26 -0.99 -8.75
C LEU A 507 6.00 -1.52 -8.06
N HIS A 508 6.17 -2.31 -7.02
CA HIS A 508 5.03 -2.83 -6.28
C HIS A 508 4.40 -1.73 -5.40
N PRO A 509 3.07 -1.68 -5.29
CA PRO A 509 2.41 -0.82 -4.32
C PRO A 509 2.59 -1.34 -2.89
N HIS A 510 2.14 -0.57 -1.91
CA HIS A 510 1.98 -1.04 -0.54
C HIS A 510 1.01 -2.21 -0.49
N GLY A 511 1.21 -3.07 0.45
CA GLY A 511 0.42 -4.26 0.65
C GLY A 511 1.26 -5.51 0.50
N HIS A 512 0.59 -6.62 0.55
CA HIS A 512 1.22 -7.93 0.70
C HIS A 512 1.38 -8.59 -0.68
N GLY A 513 1.98 -7.85 -1.56
CA GLY A 513 2.27 -7.97 -2.93
C GLY A 513 2.42 -9.16 -3.75
#